data_9bfd6b1568e6f8d37f2b251264b571db
#
_entry.id   9bfd6b1568e6f8d37f2b251264b571db
#
_cell.length_a   1.000
_cell.length_b   1.000
_cell.length_c   1.000
_cell.angle_alpha   90.00
_cell.angle_beta   90.00
_cell.angle_gamma   90.00
#
_symmetry.space_group_name_H-M   'P 1'
#
loop_
_entity.id
_entity.type
_entity.pdbx_description
1 polymer ?
#
loop_
_entity_poly.entity_id
_entity_poly.type
_entity_poly.pdbx_seq_one_letter_code
_entity_poly.pdbx_strand_id
1 'polypeptide(L)'
;MYAMVVTVNIAAGQLEGARKALQENVVPQARKAPGFVKGYWTAAPNGKSGTSLVIFKTKPDAENAAKMAGDSPAPPGVTVTSVEVREVVAEA
;
A
#
# COMPACT_ATOMS: atom_id res chain seq x y z
N MET A 1 -3.11 -14.38 9.37
CA MET A 1 -3.25 -13.15 8.56
C MET A 1 -2.02 -12.95 7.69
N TYR A 2 -2.18 -12.28 6.59
CA TYR A 2 -1.10 -12.00 5.63
C TYR A 2 -1.04 -10.52 5.35
N ALA A 3 0.16 -10.01 5.10
CA ALA A 3 0.40 -8.60 4.81
C ALA A 3 0.83 -8.42 3.37
N MET A 4 0.29 -7.39 2.72
CA MET A 4 0.83 -6.86 1.48
C MET A 4 1.71 -5.67 1.83
N VAL A 5 2.98 -5.72 1.43
CA VAL A 5 3.95 -4.65 1.67
C VAL A 5 4.31 -4.01 0.33
N VAL A 6 3.98 -2.75 0.17
CA VAL A 6 4.26 -1.99 -1.05
C VAL A 6 5.26 -0.90 -0.74
N THR A 7 6.35 -0.86 -1.50
CA THR A 7 7.36 0.19 -1.37
C THR A 7 7.31 1.07 -2.62
N VAL A 8 7.34 2.38 -2.42
CA VAL A 8 7.28 3.35 -3.51
C VAL A 8 8.36 4.41 -3.37
N ASN A 9 8.77 4.98 -4.50
CA ASN A 9 9.53 6.22 -4.55
C ASN A 9 8.58 7.38 -4.82
N ILE A 10 8.83 8.52 -4.19
CA ILE A 10 8.02 9.73 -4.32
C ILE A 10 8.91 10.82 -4.91
N ALA A 11 8.50 11.40 -6.03
CA ALA A 11 9.24 12.48 -6.68
C ALA A 11 9.24 13.73 -5.79
N ALA A 12 10.29 14.53 -5.90
CA ALA A 12 10.43 15.76 -5.13
C ALA A 12 9.19 16.66 -5.30
N GLY A 13 8.66 17.17 -4.19
CA GLY A 13 7.49 18.05 -4.19
C GLY A 13 6.16 17.36 -4.38
N GLN A 14 6.13 16.03 -4.51
CA GLN A 14 4.89 15.29 -4.78
C GLN A 14 4.26 14.63 -3.55
N LEU A 15 4.87 14.77 -2.36
CA LEU A 15 4.39 14.11 -1.16
C LEU A 15 2.95 14.50 -0.79
N GLU A 16 2.60 15.77 -0.87
CA GLU A 16 1.26 16.22 -0.52
C GLU A 16 0.21 15.71 -1.53
N GLY A 17 0.55 15.71 -2.80
CA GLY A 17 -0.33 15.12 -3.83
C GLY A 17 -0.52 13.62 -3.64
N ALA A 18 0.57 12.91 -3.30
CA ALA A 18 0.51 11.48 -3.01
C ALA A 18 -0.36 11.20 -1.77
N ARG A 19 -0.20 12.00 -0.70
CA ARG A 19 -1.01 11.87 0.52
C ARG A 19 -2.50 12.05 0.20
N LYS A 20 -2.85 13.07 -0.56
CA LYS A 20 -4.23 13.32 -0.97
C LYS A 20 -4.79 12.17 -1.79
N ALA A 21 -4.03 11.67 -2.76
CA ALA A 21 -4.45 10.55 -3.60
C ALA A 21 -4.67 9.28 -2.76
N LEU A 22 -3.81 9.01 -1.77
CA LEU A 22 -3.99 7.90 -0.85
C LEU A 22 -5.30 8.02 -0.08
N GLN A 23 -5.55 9.17 0.53
CA GLN A 23 -6.73 9.38 1.36
C GLN A 23 -8.03 9.35 0.56
N GLU A 24 -8.03 9.88 -0.66
CA GLU A 24 -9.24 10.01 -1.47
C GLU A 24 -9.54 8.79 -2.34
N ASN A 25 -8.51 8.05 -2.76
CA ASN A 25 -8.68 6.95 -3.72
C ASN A 25 -8.21 5.60 -3.18
N VAL A 26 -6.97 5.51 -2.72
CA VAL A 26 -6.35 4.22 -2.37
C VAL A 26 -6.98 3.64 -1.11
N VAL A 27 -7.12 4.43 -0.06
CA VAL A 27 -7.68 3.96 1.22
C VAL A 27 -9.13 3.49 1.05
N PRO A 28 -10.03 4.24 0.41
CA PRO A 28 -11.40 3.75 0.19
C PRO A 28 -11.46 2.44 -0.60
N GLN A 29 -10.61 2.28 -1.62
CA GLN A 29 -10.58 1.04 -2.40
C GLN A 29 -10.04 -0.13 -1.58
N ALA A 30 -8.99 0.11 -0.78
CA ALA A 30 -8.42 -0.91 0.09
C ALA A 30 -9.46 -1.45 1.07
N ARG A 31 -10.28 -0.57 1.65
CA ARG A 31 -11.34 -0.96 2.58
C ARG A 31 -12.38 -1.88 1.96
N LYS A 32 -12.57 -1.82 0.65
CA LYS A 32 -13.52 -2.65 -0.09
C LYS A 32 -12.92 -3.97 -0.54
N ALA A 33 -11.62 -4.16 -0.41
CA ALA A 33 -10.95 -5.38 -0.85
C ALA A 33 -11.37 -6.57 0.01
N PRO A 34 -11.62 -7.75 -0.60
CA PRO A 34 -11.97 -8.94 0.16
C PRO A 34 -10.90 -9.27 1.21
N GLY A 35 -11.33 -9.56 2.42
CA GLY A 35 -10.44 -9.94 3.51
C GLY A 35 -9.65 -8.80 4.15
N PHE A 36 -9.89 -7.55 3.78
CA PHE A 36 -9.21 -6.40 4.37
C PHE A 36 -9.43 -6.34 5.89
N VAL A 37 -8.34 -6.15 6.65
CA VAL A 37 -8.37 -6.01 8.12
C VAL A 37 -8.00 -4.59 8.51
N LYS A 38 -6.80 -4.15 8.14
CA LYS A 38 -6.33 -2.78 8.38
C LYS A 38 -5.16 -2.46 7.46
N GLY A 39 -4.84 -1.20 7.35
CA GLY A 39 -3.71 -0.76 6.56
C GLY A 39 -3.07 0.49 7.11
N TYR A 40 -1.77 0.63 6.84
CA TYR A 40 -0.99 1.82 7.15
C TYR A 40 -0.20 2.22 5.90
N TRP A 41 -0.28 3.48 5.56
CA TRP A 41 0.48 4.07 4.46
C TRP A 41 1.43 5.07 5.07
N THR A 42 2.73 4.82 4.94
CA THR A 42 3.77 5.60 5.60
C THR A 42 4.65 6.31 4.59
N ALA A 43 5.29 7.38 5.03
CA ALA A 43 6.29 8.08 4.23
C ALA A 43 7.58 8.18 5.04
N ALA A 44 8.72 8.08 4.34
CA ALA A 44 10.01 8.32 4.97
C ALA A 44 10.12 9.78 5.43
N PRO A 45 10.91 10.06 6.48
CA PRO A 45 11.06 11.44 6.98
C PRO A 45 11.49 12.45 5.93
N ASN A 46 12.27 12.03 4.92
CA ASN A 46 12.69 12.91 3.83
C ASN A 46 11.63 13.09 2.72
N GLY A 47 10.48 12.40 2.81
CA GLY A 47 9.41 12.49 1.84
C GLY A 47 9.70 11.88 0.47
N LYS A 48 10.80 11.14 0.30
CA LYS A 48 11.23 10.61 -1.00
C LYS A 48 10.79 9.16 -1.25
N SER A 49 10.30 8.49 -0.23
CA SER A 49 9.82 7.11 -0.35
C SER A 49 8.68 6.85 0.62
N GLY A 50 7.96 5.78 0.40
CA GLY A 50 6.90 5.35 1.27
C GLY A 50 6.81 3.84 1.31
N THR A 51 6.25 3.32 2.40
CA THR A 51 5.99 1.90 2.56
C THR A 51 4.58 1.74 3.11
N SER A 52 3.77 0.92 2.46
CA SER A 52 2.45 0.58 2.98
C SER A 52 2.44 -0.85 3.49
N LEU A 53 1.67 -1.04 4.56
CA LEU A 53 1.45 -2.35 5.17
C LEU A 53 -0.06 -2.54 5.28
N VAL A 54 -0.59 -3.46 4.47
CA VAL A 54 -2.02 -3.74 4.43
C VAL A 54 -2.25 -5.18 4.84
N ILE A 55 -3.10 -5.40 5.83
CA ILE A 55 -3.34 -6.71 6.42
C ILE A 55 -4.62 -7.31 5.88
N PHE A 56 -4.55 -8.59 5.48
CA PHE A 56 -5.67 -9.39 4.97
C PHE A 56 -5.83 -10.66 5.80
N LYS A 57 -7.05 -11.19 5.83
CA LYS A 57 -7.37 -12.40 6.60
C LYS A 57 -6.65 -13.64 6.07
N THR A 58 -6.56 -13.78 4.75
CA THR A 58 -6.01 -14.97 4.10
C THR A 58 -4.92 -14.63 3.10
N LYS A 59 -4.08 -15.62 2.79
CA LYS A 59 -3.04 -15.48 1.77
C LYS A 59 -3.61 -15.15 0.39
N PRO A 60 -4.65 -15.86 -0.11
CA PRO A 60 -5.25 -15.50 -1.40
C PRO A 60 -5.75 -14.07 -1.47
N ASP A 61 -6.32 -13.54 -0.39
CA ASP A 61 -6.80 -12.15 -0.35
C ASP A 61 -5.63 -11.17 -0.50
N ALA A 62 -4.52 -11.43 0.23
CA ALA A 62 -3.32 -10.60 0.12
C ALA A 62 -2.69 -10.70 -1.27
N GLU A 63 -2.64 -11.89 -1.86
CA GLU A 63 -2.10 -12.09 -3.21
C GLU A 63 -2.93 -11.38 -4.27
N ASN A 64 -4.27 -11.43 -4.18
CA ASN A 64 -5.15 -10.69 -5.08
C ASN A 64 -4.94 -9.19 -4.96
N ALA A 65 -4.82 -8.66 -3.74
CA ALA A 65 -4.56 -7.25 -3.51
C ALA A 65 -3.20 -6.84 -4.07
N ALA A 66 -2.18 -7.67 -3.91
CA ALA A 66 -0.85 -7.41 -4.45
C ALA A 66 -0.87 -7.34 -5.98
N LYS A 67 -1.61 -8.24 -6.62
CA LYS A 67 -1.77 -8.20 -8.08
C LYS A 67 -2.47 -6.92 -8.52
N MET A 68 -3.53 -6.53 -7.84
CA MET A 68 -4.26 -5.30 -8.16
C MET A 68 -3.36 -4.06 -7.95
N ALA A 69 -2.57 -4.05 -6.89
CA ALA A 69 -1.64 -2.95 -6.64
C ALA A 69 -0.58 -2.81 -7.73
N GLY A 70 -0.10 -3.95 -8.25
CA GLY A 70 0.87 -3.95 -9.35
C GLY A 70 0.27 -3.54 -10.70
N ASP A 71 -1.03 -3.82 -10.90
CA ASP A 71 -1.72 -3.53 -12.17
C ASP A 71 -2.35 -2.13 -12.19
N SER A 72 -2.60 -1.52 -11.03
CA SER A 72 -3.25 -0.21 -10.95
C SER A 72 -2.27 0.93 -11.17
N PRO A 73 -2.70 2.01 -11.83
CA PRO A 73 -1.84 3.18 -11.99
C PRO A 73 -1.48 3.78 -10.63
N ALA A 74 -0.20 4.12 -10.44
CA ALA A 74 0.23 4.85 -9.25
C ALA A 74 -0.17 6.32 -9.36
N PRO A 75 -0.35 7.03 -8.23
CA PRO A 75 -0.57 8.48 -8.26
C PRO A 75 0.56 9.21 -8.98
N PRO A 76 0.32 10.41 -9.54
CA PRO A 76 1.38 11.20 -10.17
C PRO A 76 2.55 11.41 -9.21
N GLY A 77 3.77 11.22 -9.70
CA GLY A 77 4.98 11.37 -8.90
C GLY A 77 5.32 10.20 -7.99
N VAL A 78 4.53 9.11 -8.05
CA VAL A 78 4.76 7.91 -7.24
C VAL A 78 5.12 6.74 -8.16
N THR A 79 6.21 6.05 -7.83
CA THR A 79 6.67 4.87 -8.57
C THR A 79 6.72 3.68 -7.62
N VAL A 80 6.00 2.61 -7.93
CA VAL A 80 6.04 1.37 -7.15
C VAL A 80 7.35 0.66 -7.44
N THR A 81 8.13 0.39 -6.40
CA THR A 81 9.43 -0.30 -6.52
C THR A 81 9.35 -1.76 -6.11
N SER A 82 8.45 -2.12 -5.19
CA SER A 82 8.24 -3.52 -4.84
C SER A 82 6.85 -3.74 -4.27
N VAL A 83 6.34 -4.96 -4.49
CA VAL A 83 5.09 -5.45 -3.89
C VAL A 83 5.37 -6.86 -3.38
N GLU A 84 5.18 -7.08 -2.09
CA GLU A 84 5.45 -8.36 -1.46
C GLU A 84 4.27 -8.82 -0.63
N VAL A 85 4.06 -10.13 -0.55
CA VAL A 85 3.09 -10.74 0.37
C VAL A 85 3.88 -11.49 1.43
N ARG A 86 3.57 -11.23 2.71
CA ARG A 86 4.26 -11.81 3.86
C ARG A 86 3.25 -12.34 4.87
N GLU A 87 3.61 -13.43 5.54
CA GLU A 87 2.82 -13.92 6.65
C GLU A 87 2.99 -13.02 7.88
N VAL A 88 1.89 -12.69 8.55
CA VAL A 88 1.94 -12.01 9.84
C VAL A 88 2.24 -13.06 10.91
N VAL A 89 3.43 -13.01 11.49
CA VAL A 89 3.89 -14.01 12.44
C VAL A 89 3.66 -13.61 13.89
N ALA A 90 3.37 -12.35 14.16
CA ALA A 90 3.04 -11.85 15.49
C ALA A 90 2.36 -10.48 15.37
N GLU A 91 1.54 -10.17 16.35
CA GLU A 91 0.89 -8.86 16.46
C GLU A 91 0.72 -8.48 17.92
N ALA A 92 0.57 -7.24 18.19
CA ALA A 92 0.36 -6.74 19.56
C ALA A 92 -0.91 -5.88 19.62
#